data_9522e547c31d1712a929686587a8d784
#
_entry.id   9522e547c31d1712a929686587a8d784
#
_cell.length_a   1.000
_cell.length_b   1.000
_cell.length_c   1.000
_cell.angle_alpha   90.00
_cell.angle_beta   90.00
_cell.angle_gamma   90.00
#
_symmetry.space_group_name_H-M   'P 1'
#
loop_
_entity.id
_entity.type
_entity.pdbx_description
1 polymer ?
#
loop_
_entity_poly.entity_id
_entity_poly.type
_entity_poly.pdbx_seq_one_letter_code
_entity_poly.pdbx_strand_id
1 'polypeptide(L)' 'MKKKIIQSPSDICAAFRELRKERGLTYYAAAKRHNSTRVSGARIKEWEQSSRIYLESVLAHLEALGAKMTIEW' A
#
# COMPACT_ATOMS: atom_id res chain seq x y z
N MET A 1 -16.85 5.01 -4.10
CA MET A 1 -15.73 4.06 -4.12
C MET A 1 -14.77 4.45 -5.23
N LYS A 2 -13.50 4.60 -4.89
CA LYS A 2 -12.48 4.95 -5.87
C LYS A 2 -11.82 3.70 -6.44
N LYS A 3 -11.47 3.77 -7.71
CA LYS A 3 -10.75 2.69 -8.39
C LYS A 3 -9.49 3.26 -9.01
N LYS A 4 -8.43 2.47 -9.02
CA LYS A 4 -7.21 2.82 -9.71
C LYS A 4 -6.77 1.64 -10.56
N ILE A 5 -6.44 1.91 -11.81
CA ILE A 5 -5.97 0.90 -12.74
C ILE A 5 -4.46 0.74 -12.54
N ILE A 6 -4.03 -0.49 -12.31
CA ILE A 6 -2.62 -0.82 -12.10
C ILE A 6 -2.10 -1.53 -13.34
N GLN A 7 -1.18 -0.90 -14.04
CA GLN A 7 -0.59 -1.45 -15.27
C GLN A 7 0.94 -1.58 -15.17
N SER A 8 1.52 -1.10 -14.07
CA SER A 8 2.96 -1.18 -13.84
C SER A 8 3.25 -1.19 -12.35
N PRO A 9 4.45 -1.63 -11.93
CA PRO A 9 4.82 -1.57 -10.51
C PRO A 9 4.78 -0.16 -9.93
N SER A 10 5.10 0.85 -10.71
CA SER A 10 5.04 2.24 -10.22
C SER A 10 3.62 2.69 -9.92
N ASP A 11 2.62 2.12 -10.60
CA ASP A 11 1.21 2.41 -10.30
C ASP A 11 0.83 1.92 -8.91
N ILE A 12 1.40 0.80 -8.47
CA ILE A 12 1.17 0.27 -7.13
C ILE A 12 1.74 1.24 -6.09
N CYS A 13 2.95 1.75 -6.31
CA CYS A 13 3.57 2.70 -5.40
C CYS A 13 2.72 3.98 -5.29
N ALA A 14 2.24 4.48 -6.40
CA ALA A 14 1.38 5.66 -6.43
C ALA A 14 0.05 5.39 -5.72
N ALA A 15 -0.53 4.21 -5.92
CA ALA A 15 -1.77 3.82 -5.28
C ALA A 15 -1.62 3.77 -3.75
N PHE A 16 -0.51 3.23 -3.25
CA PHE A 16 -0.23 3.19 -1.83
C PHE A 16 -0.18 4.60 -1.24
N ARG A 17 0.51 5.51 -1.92
CA ARG A 17 0.63 6.90 -1.46
C ARG A 17 -0.73 7.59 -1.42
N GLU A 18 -1.49 7.47 -2.50
CA GLU A 18 -2.82 8.07 -2.58
C GLU A 18 -3.75 7.52 -1.50
N LEU A 19 -3.75 6.21 -1.32
CA LEU A 19 -4.61 5.55 -0.35
C LEU A 19 -4.25 5.97 1.08
N ARG A 20 -2.94 5.99 1.41
CA ARG A 20 -2.48 6.43 2.71
C ARG A 20 -2.91 7.87 3.00
N LYS A 21 -2.72 8.77 2.03
CA LYS A 21 -3.10 10.18 2.18
C LYS A 21 -4.60 10.34 2.32
N GLU A 22 -5.37 9.58 1.57
CA GLU A 22 -6.82 9.64 1.65
C GLU A 22 -7.34 9.17 3.01
N ARG A 23 -6.66 8.21 3.63
CA ARG A 23 -6.97 7.76 4.98
C ARG A 23 -6.44 8.70 6.06
N GLY A 24 -5.69 9.74 5.68
CA GLY A 24 -5.12 10.71 6.62
C GLY A 24 -4.02 10.11 7.49
N LEU A 25 -3.28 9.14 6.99
CA LEU A 25 -2.29 8.41 7.78
C LEU A 25 -0.88 8.89 7.51
N THR A 26 -0.08 8.99 8.59
CA THR A 26 1.38 9.10 8.47
C THR A 26 1.95 7.72 8.15
N TYR A 27 3.22 7.65 7.78
CA TYR A 27 3.89 6.36 7.59
C TYR A 27 3.80 5.49 8.84
N TYR A 28 4.02 6.09 10.00
CA TYR A 28 3.96 5.39 11.28
C TYR A 28 2.56 4.84 11.55
N ALA A 29 1.54 5.66 11.34
CA ALA A 29 0.15 5.24 11.56
C ALA A 29 -0.27 4.14 10.60
N ALA A 30 0.18 4.22 9.34
CA ALA A 30 -0.08 3.16 8.36
C ALA A 30 0.59 1.85 8.78
N ALA A 31 1.83 1.92 9.27
CA ALA A 31 2.54 0.74 9.75
C ALA A 31 1.80 0.07 10.91
N LYS A 32 1.20 0.85 11.79
CA LYS A 32 0.45 0.32 12.94
C LYS A 32 -0.81 -0.44 12.53
N ARG A 33 -1.31 -0.21 11.34
CA ARG A 33 -2.46 -0.96 10.82
C ARG A 33 -2.10 -2.40 10.46
N HIS A 34 -0.81 -2.67 10.26
CA HIS A 34 -0.34 -4.04 10.05
C HIS A 34 -0.27 -4.77 11.38
N ASN A 35 -0.64 -6.02 11.36
CA ASN A 35 -0.62 -6.86 12.54
C ASN A 35 0.73 -7.56 12.68
N SER A 36 1.81 -6.81 12.44
CA SER A 36 3.16 -7.34 12.43
C SER A 36 4.15 -6.30 12.92
N THR A 37 5.06 -6.71 13.80
CA THR A 37 6.14 -5.86 14.29
C THR A 37 7.23 -5.64 13.23
N ARG A 38 7.17 -6.37 12.11
CA ARG A 38 8.16 -6.26 11.03
C ARG A 38 7.90 -5.09 10.10
N VAL A 39 6.71 -4.51 10.17
CA VAL A 39 6.34 -3.39 9.31
C VAL A 39 6.52 -2.09 10.09
N SER A 40 7.44 -1.26 9.63
CA SER A 40 7.71 0.05 10.22
C SER A 40 7.30 1.16 9.27
N GLY A 41 7.26 2.40 9.76
CA GLY A 41 7.00 3.56 8.91
C GLY A 41 8.02 3.68 7.79
N ALA A 42 9.29 3.36 8.06
CA ALA A 42 10.33 3.36 7.05
C ALA A 42 10.05 2.34 5.95
N ARG A 43 9.52 1.18 6.31
CA ARG A 43 9.13 0.15 5.35
C ARG A 43 7.99 0.63 4.45
N ILE A 44 7.00 1.31 5.03
CA ILE A 44 5.89 1.89 4.26
C ILE A 44 6.42 2.93 3.26
N LYS A 45 7.31 3.81 3.70
CA LYS A 45 7.92 4.80 2.84
C LYS A 45 8.67 4.14 1.67
N GLU A 46 9.40 3.07 1.96
CA GLU A 46 10.13 2.29 0.96
C GLU A 46 9.15 1.70 -0.08
N TRP A 47 8.03 1.15 0.35
CA TRP A 47 7.01 0.61 -0.54
C TRP A 47 6.40 1.67 -1.45
N GLU A 48 6.32 2.92 -0.99
CA GLU A 48 5.79 4.00 -1.81
C GLU A 48 6.81 4.57 -2.81
N GLN A 49 8.07 4.20 -2.67
CA GLN A 49 9.15 4.71 -3.52
C GLN A 49 9.82 3.64 -4.38
N SER A 50 9.65 2.38 -4.04
CA SER A 50 10.28 1.26 -4.74
C SER A 50 9.27 0.50 -5.57
N SER A 51 9.65 0.15 -6.81
CA SER A 51 8.82 -0.69 -7.66
C SER A 51 9.03 -2.19 -7.40
N ARG A 52 9.87 -2.54 -6.42
CA ARG A 52 10.19 -3.93 -6.09
C ARG A 52 9.54 -4.32 -4.77
N ILE A 53 8.28 -4.72 -4.85
CA ILE A 53 7.51 -5.14 -3.68
C ILE A 53 6.98 -6.55 -3.96
N TYR A 54 7.16 -7.45 -3.00
CA TYR A 54 6.58 -8.78 -3.11
C TYR A 54 5.06 -8.69 -3.11
N LEU A 55 4.42 -9.53 -3.92
CA LEU A 55 2.96 -9.54 -4.03
C LEU A 55 2.28 -9.73 -2.68
N GLU A 56 2.81 -10.61 -1.83
CA GLU A 56 2.21 -10.81 -0.51
C GLU A 56 2.25 -9.54 0.35
N SER A 57 3.31 -8.73 0.21
CA SER A 57 3.41 -7.45 0.91
C SER A 57 2.40 -6.44 0.35
N VAL A 58 2.20 -6.44 -0.97
CA VAL A 58 1.20 -5.60 -1.62
C VAL A 58 -0.19 -5.91 -1.07
N LEU A 59 -0.55 -7.19 -1.05
CA LEU A 59 -1.86 -7.63 -0.58
C LEU A 59 -2.05 -7.33 0.91
N ALA A 60 -1.04 -7.56 1.72
CA ALA A 60 -1.10 -7.28 3.16
C ALA A 60 -1.27 -5.78 3.43
N HIS A 61 -0.56 -4.94 2.68
CA HIS A 61 -0.65 -3.49 2.86
C HIS A 61 -2.00 -2.95 2.41
N LEU A 62 -2.53 -3.44 1.30
CA LEU A 62 -3.87 -3.06 0.86
C LEU A 62 -4.92 -3.44 1.91
N GLU A 63 -4.84 -4.65 2.45
CA GLU A 63 -5.74 -5.09 3.49
C GLU A 63 -5.65 -4.20 4.74
N ALA A 64 -4.44 -3.86 5.15
CA ALA A 64 -4.22 -3.00 6.30
C ALA A 64 -4.83 -1.61 6.12
N LEU A 65 -4.89 -1.11 4.90
CA LEU A 65 -5.48 0.20 4.59
C LEU A 65 -6.95 0.11 4.16
N GLY A 66 -7.56 -1.07 4.22
CA GLY A 66 -8.97 -1.25 3.90
C GLY A 66 -9.26 -1.26 2.41
N ALA A 67 -8.31 -1.69 1.60
CA ALA A 67 -8.47 -1.79 0.15
C ALA A 67 -8.31 -3.23 -0.31
N LYS A 68 -8.60 -3.48 -1.58
CA LYS A 68 -8.45 -4.82 -2.16
C LYS A 68 -8.00 -4.71 -3.62
N MET A 69 -7.43 -5.78 -4.12
CA MET A 69 -7.04 -5.90 -5.51
C MET A 69 -8.09 -6.68 -6.27
N THR A 70 -8.45 -6.20 -7.45
CA THR A 70 -9.42 -6.84 -8.33
C THR A 70 -8.81 -7.00 -9.72
N ILE A 71 -9.09 -8.13 -10.36
CA ILE A 71 -8.65 -8.37 -11.73
C ILE A 71 -9.88 -8.30 -12.64
N GLU A 72 -9.76 -7.53 -13.71
CA GLU A 72 -10.78 -7.43 -14.74
C GLU A 72 -10.15 -7.81 -16.08
N TRP A 73 -10.89 -8.50 -16.95
CA TRP A 73 -10.39 -8.88 -18.27
C TRP A 73 -11.50 -8.85 -19.31
#